data_c889ff4d6619b8b89b7bc91439750a91
#
_entry.id   c889ff4d6619b8b89b7bc91439750a91
#
_cell.length_a   1.000
_cell.length_b   1.000
_cell.length_c   1.000
_cell.angle_alpha   90.00
_cell.angle_beta   90.00
_cell.angle_gamma   90.00
#
_symmetry.space_group_name_H-M   'P 1'
#
loop_
_entity.id
_entity.type
_entity.pdbx_description
1 polymer ?
#
loop_
_entity_poly.entity_id
_entity_poly.type
_entity_poly.pdbx_seq_one_letter_code
_entity_poly.pdbx_strand_id
1 'polypeptide(L)'
;MARARKNKPTVTTILLVVEGTTEKIYFERLKGLERYSSLKIKPDLPKHSNLTTLLDYAKDEQASGAYDYVWLLFDRDVLQTQKLPKTTLDLINNPEKLKKHGIDIADSMPCFEIWFLLHYCLPKQTYQNQDKLIEELC
;
A
#
# COMPACT_ATOMS: atom_id res chain seq x y z
N MET A 1 -33.44 -28.58 -17.65
CA MET A 1 -31.98 -28.69 -17.46
C MET A 1 -31.37 -27.32 -17.29
N ALA A 2 -30.78 -27.06 -16.14
CA ALA A 2 -30.07 -25.82 -15.90
C ALA A 2 -28.83 -25.78 -16.79
N ARG A 3 -28.75 -24.78 -17.66
CA ARG A 3 -27.56 -24.52 -18.46
C ARG A 3 -26.41 -24.21 -17.52
N ALA A 4 -25.39 -25.06 -17.48
CA ALA A 4 -24.17 -24.77 -16.72
C ALA A 4 -23.65 -23.39 -17.15
N ARG A 5 -23.67 -22.39 -16.23
CA ARG A 5 -23.01 -21.12 -16.45
C ARG A 5 -21.54 -21.44 -16.63
N LYS A 6 -21.02 -21.26 -17.85
CA LYS A 6 -19.56 -21.19 -18.04
C LYS A 6 -19.08 -20.06 -17.14
N ASN A 7 -18.40 -20.42 -16.05
CA ASN A 7 -17.72 -19.43 -15.24
C ASN A 7 -16.74 -18.71 -16.15
N LYS A 8 -17.03 -17.44 -16.46
CA LYS A 8 -15.99 -16.57 -17.05
C LYS A 8 -14.84 -16.56 -16.06
N PRO A 9 -13.57 -16.70 -16.52
CA PRO A 9 -12.44 -16.51 -15.62
C PRO A 9 -12.59 -15.13 -14.97
N THR A 10 -12.74 -15.11 -13.65
CA THR A 10 -12.82 -13.88 -12.88
C THR A 10 -11.45 -13.22 -12.91
N VAL A 11 -11.41 -11.98 -13.38
CA VAL A 11 -10.18 -11.18 -13.33
C VAL A 11 -9.82 -10.93 -11.86
N THR A 12 -8.58 -11.20 -11.49
CA THR A 12 -8.07 -10.94 -10.15
C THR A 12 -8.16 -9.45 -9.83
N THR A 13 -8.77 -9.12 -8.70
CA THR A 13 -8.93 -7.74 -8.24
C THR A 13 -7.97 -7.46 -7.09
N ILE A 14 -7.26 -6.34 -7.19
CA ILE A 14 -6.26 -5.91 -6.21
C ILE A 14 -6.61 -4.50 -5.72
N LEU A 15 -6.65 -4.33 -4.42
CA LEU A 15 -6.77 -3.02 -3.79
C LEU A 15 -5.41 -2.63 -3.19
N LEU A 16 -4.91 -1.46 -3.56
CA LEU A 16 -3.79 -0.80 -2.91
C LEU A 16 -4.33 0.29 -1.99
N VAL A 17 -4.09 0.14 -0.70
CA VAL A 17 -4.39 1.18 0.30
C VAL A 17 -3.11 1.96 0.54
N VAL A 18 -3.10 3.22 0.12
CA VAL A 18 -1.92 4.08 0.12
C VAL A 18 -2.11 5.28 1.03
N GLU A 19 -1.03 5.71 1.66
CA GLU A 19 -1.04 6.83 2.58
C GLU A 19 -0.89 8.18 1.86
N GLY A 20 -0.01 8.25 0.87
CA GLY A 20 0.45 9.50 0.27
C GLY A 20 -0.09 9.77 -1.13
N THR A 21 -0.07 11.04 -1.51
CA THR A 21 -0.42 11.48 -2.86
C THR A 21 0.58 10.98 -3.89
N THR A 22 1.85 10.91 -3.54
CA THR A 22 2.93 10.42 -4.43
C THR A 22 2.70 8.98 -4.84
N GLU A 23 2.40 8.10 -3.90
CA GLU A 23 2.09 6.70 -4.15
C GLU A 23 0.86 6.57 -5.05
N LYS A 24 -0.18 7.33 -4.75
CA LYS A 24 -1.41 7.32 -5.53
C LYS A 24 -1.17 7.72 -6.99
N ILE A 25 -0.46 8.81 -7.22
CA ILE A 25 -0.12 9.28 -8.57
C ILE A 25 0.72 8.23 -9.30
N TYR A 26 1.71 7.67 -8.65
CA TYR A 26 2.59 6.66 -9.24
C TYR A 26 1.78 5.45 -9.72
N PHE A 27 0.98 4.87 -8.84
CA PHE A 27 0.21 3.67 -9.17
C PHE A 27 -0.93 3.93 -10.14
N GLU A 28 -1.57 5.09 -10.10
CA GLU A 28 -2.59 5.48 -11.09
C GLU A 28 -1.97 5.59 -12.49
N ARG A 29 -0.77 6.15 -12.61
CA ARG A 29 -0.07 6.21 -13.89
C ARG A 29 0.36 4.84 -14.36
N LEU A 30 0.91 4.01 -13.48
CA LEU A 30 1.30 2.64 -13.80
C LEU A 30 0.10 1.83 -14.28
N LYS A 31 -1.03 1.95 -13.58
CA LYS A 31 -2.30 1.33 -13.98
C LYS A 31 -2.72 1.72 -15.40
N GLY A 32 -2.63 3.00 -15.72
CA GLY A 32 -2.98 3.51 -17.05
C GLY A 32 -2.03 3.01 -18.14
N LEU A 33 -0.71 3.06 -17.88
CA LEU A 33 0.32 2.65 -18.84
C LEU A 33 0.28 1.14 -19.13
N GLU A 34 0.12 0.33 -18.10
CA GLU A 34 0.13 -1.14 -18.20
C GLU A 34 -1.28 -1.73 -18.37
N ARG A 35 -2.31 -0.88 -18.36
CA ARG A 35 -3.72 -1.27 -18.52
C ARG A 35 -4.23 -2.26 -17.46
N TYR A 36 -3.83 -2.08 -16.22
CA TYR A 36 -4.28 -2.89 -15.08
C TYR A 36 -5.67 -2.45 -14.59
N SER A 37 -6.72 -2.76 -15.34
CA SER A 37 -8.09 -2.31 -15.06
C SER A 37 -8.66 -2.81 -13.73
N SER A 38 -8.16 -3.94 -13.23
CA SER A 38 -8.59 -4.57 -11.97
C SER A 38 -7.84 -4.07 -10.73
N LEU A 39 -6.87 -3.17 -10.91
CA LEU A 39 -6.16 -2.53 -9.83
C LEU A 39 -6.94 -1.30 -9.35
N LYS A 40 -7.23 -1.23 -8.06
CA LYS A 40 -7.86 -0.08 -7.41
C LYS A 40 -6.88 0.54 -6.41
N ILE A 41 -6.81 1.86 -6.39
CA ILE A 41 -5.96 2.62 -5.47
C ILE A 41 -6.87 3.52 -4.64
N LYS A 42 -6.88 3.30 -3.33
CA LYS A 42 -7.78 3.96 -2.36
C LYS A 42 -7.01 4.25 -1.05
N PRO A 43 -7.56 5.04 -0.15
CA PRO A 43 -8.72 5.90 -0.33
C PRO A 43 -8.38 7.17 -1.12
N ASP A 44 -9.43 7.92 -1.52
CA ASP A 44 -9.25 9.31 -1.90
C ASP A 44 -8.93 10.06 -0.62
N LEU A 45 -7.67 10.42 -0.44
CA LEU A 45 -7.11 10.78 0.86
C LEU A 45 -7.78 12.02 1.48
N PRO A 46 -8.38 11.92 2.66
CA PRO A 46 -8.56 13.10 3.49
C PRO A 46 -7.18 13.63 3.92
N LYS A 47 -7.07 14.95 4.06
CA LYS A 47 -5.81 15.67 4.36
C LYS A 47 -5.05 15.19 5.62
N HIS A 48 -5.62 14.33 6.44
CA HIS A 48 -5.09 13.90 7.73
C HIS A 48 -5.29 12.41 8.02
N SER A 49 -5.16 11.56 7.00
CA SER A 49 -5.17 10.11 7.23
C SER A 49 -3.90 9.67 7.96
N ASN A 50 -4.06 8.90 9.02
CA ASN A 50 -2.95 8.25 9.71
C ASN A 50 -2.94 6.74 9.40
N LEU A 51 -1.86 6.07 9.78
CA LEU A 51 -1.69 4.65 9.49
C LEU A 51 -2.79 3.78 10.13
N THR A 52 -3.26 4.14 11.33
CA THR A 52 -4.35 3.41 12.00
C THR A 52 -5.64 3.48 11.17
N THR A 53 -5.99 4.65 10.68
CA THR A 53 -7.18 4.85 9.82
C THR A 53 -7.06 4.06 8.52
N LEU A 54 -5.88 4.05 7.90
CA LEU A 54 -5.64 3.29 6.67
C LEU A 54 -5.73 1.78 6.92
N LEU A 55 -5.21 1.31 8.04
CA LEU A 55 -5.30 -0.09 8.42
C LEU A 55 -6.74 -0.53 8.65
N ASP A 56 -7.54 0.28 9.35
CA ASP A 56 -8.96 0.01 9.55
C ASP A 56 -9.72 0.00 8.24
N TYR A 57 -9.42 0.93 7.34
CA TYR A 57 -9.98 0.96 5.99
C TYR A 57 -9.64 -0.32 5.21
N ALA A 58 -8.38 -0.77 5.26
CA ALA A 58 -7.95 -2.00 4.60
C ALA A 58 -8.68 -3.22 5.14
N LYS A 59 -8.88 -3.30 6.46
CA LYS A 59 -9.64 -4.39 7.08
C LYS A 59 -11.10 -4.40 6.65
N ASP A 60 -11.74 -3.24 6.60
CA ASP A 60 -13.14 -3.13 6.18
C ASP A 60 -13.31 -3.52 4.71
N GLU A 61 -12.42 -3.08 3.85
CA GLU A 61 -12.44 -3.43 2.42
C GLU A 61 -12.17 -4.93 2.19
N GLN A 62 -11.26 -5.51 2.96
CA GLN A 62 -11.02 -6.96 2.89
C GLN A 62 -12.25 -7.75 3.34
N ALA A 63 -12.90 -7.32 4.41
CA ALA A 63 -14.10 -7.98 4.93
C ALA A 63 -15.28 -7.88 3.96
N SER A 64 -15.33 -6.86 3.11
CA SER A 64 -16.39 -6.70 2.10
C SER A 64 -16.38 -7.80 1.04
N GLY A 65 -15.24 -8.48 0.84
CA GLY A 65 -15.08 -9.52 -0.18
C GLY A 65 -14.98 -9.00 -1.62
N ALA A 66 -14.88 -7.68 -1.81
CA ALA A 66 -14.84 -7.07 -3.15
C ALA A 66 -13.49 -7.26 -3.86
N TYR A 67 -12.43 -7.60 -3.13
CA TYR A 67 -11.07 -7.71 -3.65
C TYR A 67 -10.46 -9.07 -3.32
N ASP A 68 -9.72 -9.62 -4.27
CA ASP A 68 -8.96 -10.86 -4.06
C ASP A 68 -7.72 -10.62 -3.19
N TYR A 69 -7.09 -9.46 -3.37
CA TYR A 69 -5.91 -9.04 -2.60
C TYR A 69 -6.05 -7.62 -2.12
N VAL A 70 -5.65 -7.37 -0.88
CA VAL A 70 -5.58 -6.04 -0.28
C VAL A 70 -4.16 -5.82 0.24
N TRP A 71 -3.50 -4.76 -0.26
CA TRP A 71 -2.17 -4.36 0.14
C TRP A 71 -2.20 -3.02 0.83
N LEU A 72 -1.53 -2.90 1.96
CA LEU A 72 -1.32 -1.64 2.66
C LEU A 72 0.10 -1.15 2.38
N LEU A 73 0.22 0.03 1.77
CA LEU A 73 1.48 0.67 1.45
C LEU A 73 1.70 1.86 2.38
N PHE A 74 2.84 1.90 3.06
CA PHE A 74 3.16 2.99 3.96
C PHE A 74 4.67 3.22 4.05
N ASP A 75 5.03 4.41 4.51
CA ASP A 75 6.41 4.79 4.79
C ASP A 75 6.77 4.40 6.21
N ARG A 76 7.89 3.71 6.41
CA ARG A 76 8.30 3.27 7.76
C ARG A 76 8.64 4.43 8.69
N ASP A 77 8.96 5.59 8.17
CA ASP A 77 9.21 6.76 8.99
C ASP A 77 7.97 7.23 9.79
N VAL A 78 6.76 6.89 9.33
CA VAL A 78 5.53 7.18 10.08
C VAL A 78 5.48 6.49 11.46
N LEU A 79 6.19 5.39 11.62
CA LEU A 79 6.29 4.69 12.91
C LEU A 79 7.02 5.53 13.96
N GLN A 80 7.86 6.47 13.51
CA GLN A 80 8.60 7.40 14.38
C GLN A 80 7.87 8.72 14.62
N THR A 81 7.05 9.14 13.64
CA THR A 81 6.41 10.46 13.64
C THR A 81 4.97 10.45 14.11
N GLN A 82 4.28 9.32 14.00
CA GLN A 82 2.90 9.16 14.43
C GLN A 82 2.80 8.43 15.77
N LYS A 83 1.91 8.90 16.64
CA LYS A 83 1.57 8.17 17.85
C LYS A 83 0.58 7.07 17.50
N LEU A 84 1.07 5.84 17.39
CA LEU A 84 0.26 4.70 17.05
C LEU A 84 -0.13 3.90 18.28
N PRO A 85 -1.39 3.40 18.38
CA PRO A 85 -1.79 2.46 19.42
C PRO A 85 -0.93 1.18 19.38
N LYS A 86 -0.75 0.56 20.54
CA LYS A 86 -0.02 -0.71 20.63
C LYS A 86 -0.60 -1.80 19.73
N THR A 87 -1.91 -1.84 19.57
CA THR A 87 -2.60 -2.78 18.68
C THR A 87 -2.20 -2.60 17.22
N THR A 88 -2.09 -1.36 16.76
CA THR A 88 -1.63 -1.03 15.41
C THR A 88 -0.17 -1.41 15.23
N LEU A 89 0.69 -1.02 16.17
CA LEU A 89 2.12 -1.37 16.14
C LEU A 89 2.36 -2.87 16.14
N ASP A 90 1.60 -3.62 16.93
CA ASP A 90 1.70 -5.08 16.99
C ASP A 90 1.38 -5.72 15.63
N LEU A 91 0.34 -5.26 14.95
CA LEU A 91 -0.02 -5.75 13.63
C LEU A 91 1.03 -5.39 12.57
N ILE A 92 1.53 -4.17 12.60
CA ILE A 92 2.54 -3.70 11.63
C ILE A 92 3.88 -4.43 11.84
N ASN A 93 4.28 -4.66 13.07
CA ASN A 93 5.53 -5.38 13.40
C ASN A 93 5.42 -6.90 13.23
N ASN A 94 4.21 -7.42 13.09
CA ASN A 94 3.95 -8.83 12.87
C ASN A 94 3.10 -9.04 11.60
N PRO A 95 3.69 -8.93 10.41
CA PRO A 95 2.95 -9.03 9.14
C PRO A 95 2.13 -10.31 8.98
N GLU A 96 2.55 -11.39 9.64
CA GLU A 96 1.83 -12.67 9.63
C GLU A 96 0.44 -12.56 10.26
N LYS A 97 0.28 -11.71 11.28
CA LYS A 97 -1.03 -11.43 11.88
C LYS A 97 -1.98 -10.72 10.91
N LEU A 98 -1.46 -9.76 10.15
CA LEU A 98 -2.23 -9.08 9.10
C LEU A 98 -2.59 -10.03 7.97
N LYS A 99 -1.69 -10.93 7.60
CA LYS A 99 -1.94 -11.93 6.57
C LYS A 99 -3.11 -12.84 6.91
N LYS A 100 -3.32 -13.14 8.20
CA LYS A 100 -4.50 -13.86 8.69
C LYS A 100 -5.80 -13.08 8.44
N HIS A 101 -5.73 -11.75 8.39
CA HIS A 101 -6.84 -10.88 7.99
C HIS A 101 -6.93 -10.67 6.49
N GLY A 102 -6.07 -11.31 5.70
CA GLY A 102 -6.05 -11.18 4.25
C GLY A 102 -5.42 -9.87 3.75
N ILE A 103 -4.57 -9.23 4.58
CA ILE A 103 -3.90 -7.98 4.25
C ILE A 103 -2.40 -8.21 4.16
N ASP A 104 -1.81 -7.79 3.05
CA ASP A 104 -0.37 -7.76 2.83
C ASP A 104 0.18 -6.35 3.03
N ILE A 105 1.43 -6.25 3.42
CA ILE A 105 2.12 -4.98 3.64
C ILE A 105 3.22 -4.81 2.61
N ALA A 106 3.31 -3.59 2.06
CA ALA A 106 4.45 -3.12 1.31
C ALA A 106 4.93 -1.80 1.93
N ASP A 107 5.98 -1.88 2.73
CA ASP A 107 6.57 -0.74 3.40
C ASP A 107 7.84 -0.27 2.71
N SER A 108 8.12 1.01 2.79
CA SER A 108 9.31 1.64 2.20
C SER A 108 10.16 2.29 3.29
N MET A 109 11.47 2.09 3.22
CA MET A 109 12.42 2.66 4.18
C MET A 109 13.35 3.65 3.51
N PRO A 110 13.36 4.91 3.94
CA PRO A 110 12.49 5.51 4.97
C PRO A 110 11.08 5.84 4.47
N CYS A 111 10.92 6.04 3.16
CA CYS A 111 9.69 6.47 2.50
C CYS A 111 9.61 5.96 1.07
N PHE A 112 8.46 6.15 0.43
CA PHE A 112 8.18 5.66 -0.92
C PHE A 112 9.15 6.19 -1.98
N GLU A 113 9.69 7.38 -1.81
CA GLU A 113 10.63 8.01 -2.75
C GLU A 113 11.90 7.19 -2.96
N ILE A 114 12.21 6.21 -2.11
CA ILE A 114 13.31 5.25 -2.35
C ILE A 114 13.15 4.54 -3.70
N TRP A 115 11.91 4.30 -4.14
CA TRP A 115 11.63 3.67 -5.41
C TRP A 115 12.08 4.54 -6.60
N PHE A 116 11.99 5.85 -6.47
CA PHE A 116 12.49 6.77 -7.49
C PHE A 116 14.00 6.70 -7.60
N LEU A 117 14.70 6.65 -6.46
CA LEU A 117 16.15 6.49 -6.44
C LEU A 117 16.57 5.18 -7.12
N LEU A 118 15.85 4.09 -6.86
CA LEU A 118 16.13 2.78 -7.44
C LEU A 118 15.99 2.73 -8.97
N HIS A 119 15.24 3.65 -9.58
CA HIS A 119 15.17 3.79 -11.03
C HIS A 119 16.47 4.34 -11.64
N TYR A 120 17.32 4.99 -10.87
CA TYR A 120 18.53 5.66 -11.33
C TYR A 120 19.80 4.96 -10.86
N CYS A 121 19.82 4.43 -9.66
CA CYS A 121 21.01 3.82 -9.08
C CYS A 121 20.66 2.84 -7.95
N LEU A 122 21.65 2.00 -7.59
CA LEU A 122 21.58 1.23 -6.34
C LEU A 122 22.06 2.14 -5.19
N PRO A 123 21.26 2.31 -4.12
CA PRO A 123 21.68 3.13 -3.00
C PRO A 123 22.91 2.52 -2.31
N LYS A 124 23.89 3.36 -2.04
CA LYS A 124 25.14 2.96 -1.36
C LYS A 124 25.02 2.96 0.16
N GLN A 125 23.91 3.46 0.69
CA GLN A 125 23.68 3.64 2.11
C GLN A 125 22.21 3.44 2.45
N THR A 126 21.93 3.22 3.72
CA THR A 126 20.58 3.23 4.26
C THR A 126 20.22 4.65 4.68
N TYR A 127 19.09 5.15 4.21
CA TYR A 127 18.60 6.48 4.55
C TYR A 127 17.74 6.39 5.81
N GLN A 128 18.00 7.26 6.78
CA GLN A 128 17.31 7.25 8.06
C GLN A 128 15.96 7.97 8.02
N ASN A 129 15.82 8.94 7.12
CA ASN A 129 14.61 9.74 6.98
C ASN A 129 14.43 10.24 5.54
N GLN A 130 13.25 10.81 5.29
CA GLN A 130 12.87 11.30 3.98
C GLN A 130 13.79 12.44 3.48
N ASP A 131 14.18 13.35 4.36
CA ASP A 131 14.98 14.52 3.97
C ASP A 131 16.32 14.11 3.37
N LYS A 132 17.01 13.15 3.98
CA LYS A 132 18.27 12.61 3.47
C LYS A 132 18.13 11.88 2.15
N LEU A 133 17.02 11.18 1.96
CA LEU A 133 16.73 10.52 0.71
C LEU A 133 16.47 11.53 -0.41
N ILE A 134 15.72 12.58 -0.13
CA ILE A 134 15.40 13.64 -1.09
C ILE A 134 16.66 14.40 -1.51
N GLU A 135 17.58 14.66 -0.59
CA GLU A 135 18.88 15.25 -0.91
C GLU A 135 19.65 14.44 -1.96
N GLU A 136 19.62 13.13 -1.85
CA GLU A 136 20.27 12.24 -2.83
C GLU A 136 19.56 12.25 -4.20
N LEU A 137 18.24 12.42 -4.23
CA LEU A 137 17.45 12.51 -5.46
C LEU A 137 17.63 13.85 -6.20
N CYS A 138 17.91 14.90 -5.46
CA CYS A 138 18.21 16.23 -6.01
C CYS A 138 19.70 16.38 -6.20
#